data_f5db192c46fca508a85ae91e80248210
#
_entry.id   f5db192c46fca508a85ae91e80248210
#
_cell.length_a   1.000
_cell.length_b   1.000
_cell.length_c   1.000
_cell.angle_alpha   90.00
_cell.angle_beta   90.00
_cell.angle_gamma   90.00
#
_symmetry.space_group_name_H-M   'P 1'
#
loop_
_entity.id
_entity.type
_entity.pdbx_description
1 polymer ?
#
loop_
_entity_poly.entity_id
_entity_poly.type
_entity_poly.pdbx_seq_one_letter_code
_entity_poly.pdbx_strand_id
1 'polypeptide(L)'
;MWDVITKLYETVELKPGVRELLARLKAEGTHMCICSNTWSAQCRTVLTRLGIDEYFDFYVEAQGALHKSRPDVFFQTLTRLGGTDPDRCVVCEDSLYAARTAHDAGFHVIGIADAASKSDEPALREVSDQFLTDWTELDWNKV
;
A
#
# COMPACT_ATOMS: atom_id res chain seq x y z
N MET A 1 8.74 -9.48 -22.12
CA MET A 1 7.88 -9.38 -20.92
C MET A 1 7.99 -8.01 -20.24
N TRP A 2 9.19 -7.48 -20.07
CA TRP A 2 9.42 -6.15 -19.45
C TRP A 2 8.77 -4.99 -20.23
N ASP A 3 8.80 -5.01 -21.56
CA ASP A 3 8.20 -3.95 -22.38
C ASP A 3 6.67 -3.86 -22.23
N VAL A 4 6.00 -4.98 -22.00
CA VAL A 4 4.55 -5.00 -21.78
C VAL A 4 4.20 -4.40 -20.42
N ILE A 5 4.96 -4.73 -19.38
CA ILE A 5 4.77 -4.18 -18.04
C ILE A 5 5.05 -2.69 -18.03
N THR A 6 6.13 -2.25 -18.67
CA THR A 6 6.46 -0.82 -18.78
C THR A 6 5.34 -0.04 -19.47
N LYS A 7 4.80 -0.56 -20.57
CA LYS A 7 3.66 0.06 -21.27
C LYS A 7 2.38 0.13 -20.44
N LEU A 8 2.10 -0.91 -19.65
CA LEU A 8 0.95 -0.90 -18.73
C LEU A 8 1.10 0.21 -17.68
N TYR A 9 2.30 0.43 -17.14
CA TYR A 9 2.56 1.51 -16.17
C TYR A 9 2.48 2.90 -16.79
N GLU A 10 2.66 3.06 -18.09
CA GLU A 10 2.48 4.35 -18.78
C GLU A 10 1.02 4.82 -18.78
N THR A 11 0.06 3.91 -18.66
CA THR A 11 -1.38 4.20 -18.78
C THR A 11 -2.16 4.03 -17.49
N VAL A 12 -1.54 3.51 -16.43
CA VAL A 12 -2.24 3.31 -15.15
C VAL A 12 -2.68 4.65 -14.55
N GLU A 13 -3.88 4.68 -13.99
CA GLU A 13 -4.47 5.83 -13.35
C GLU A 13 -4.69 5.57 -11.84
N LEU A 14 -4.85 6.64 -11.07
CA LEU A 14 -5.18 6.54 -9.67
C LEU A 14 -6.62 6.04 -9.48
N LYS A 15 -6.83 5.20 -8.49
CA LYS A 15 -8.18 4.88 -8.02
C LYS A 15 -8.85 6.14 -7.47
N PRO A 16 -10.19 6.26 -7.55
CA PRO A 16 -10.92 7.40 -7.01
C PRO A 16 -10.58 7.65 -5.53
N GLY A 17 -10.40 8.92 -5.17
CA GLY A 17 -10.14 9.36 -3.80
C GLY A 17 -8.67 9.32 -3.35
N VAL A 18 -7.76 8.71 -4.13
CA VAL A 18 -6.35 8.59 -3.73
C VAL A 18 -5.67 9.94 -3.56
N ARG A 19 -5.86 10.85 -4.50
CA ARG A 19 -5.21 12.17 -4.47
C ARG A 19 -5.63 12.98 -3.24
N GLU A 20 -6.90 13.00 -2.95
CA GLU A 20 -7.48 13.70 -1.80
C GLU A 20 -7.02 13.07 -0.47
N LEU A 21 -6.96 11.74 -0.41
CA LEU A 21 -6.45 10.99 0.73
C LEU A 21 -4.99 11.35 1.03
N LEU A 22 -4.11 11.29 0.03
CA LEU A 22 -2.69 11.59 0.20
C LEU A 22 -2.46 13.04 0.63
N ALA A 23 -3.19 13.98 0.04
CA ALA A 23 -3.10 15.40 0.41
C ALA A 23 -3.52 15.63 1.87
N ARG A 24 -4.61 15.00 2.32
CA ARG A 24 -5.08 15.08 3.70
C ARG A 24 -4.07 14.48 4.68
N LEU A 25 -3.59 13.27 4.43
CA LEU A 25 -2.60 12.62 5.29
C LEU A 25 -1.31 13.44 5.40
N LYS A 26 -0.85 14.01 4.31
CA LYS A 26 0.32 14.90 4.30
C LYS A 26 0.11 16.16 5.13
N ALA A 27 -1.07 16.80 5.00
CA ALA A 27 -1.43 17.98 5.77
C ALA A 27 -1.52 17.69 7.28
N GLU A 28 -1.91 16.47 7.66
CA GLU A 28 -1.96 15.98 9.05
C GLU A 28 -0.58 15.54 9.57
N GLY A 29 0.47 15.59 8.76
CA GLY A 29 1.83 15.21 9.15
C GLY A 29 2.08 13.71 9.18
N THR A 30 1.25 12.91 8.50
CA THR A 30 1.42 11.46 8.41
C THR A 30 2.62 11.11 7.53
N HIS A 31 3.49 10.26 8.04
CA HIS A 31 4.58 9.67 7.27
C HIS A 31 4.06 8.54 6.39
N MET A 32 4.44 8.55 5.13
CA MET A 32 3.97 7.58 4.15
C MET A 32 5.14 7.04 3.32
N CYS A 33 5.05 5.77 2.95
CA CYS A 33 6.02 5.14 2.05
C CYS A 33 5.34 4.17 1.11
N ILE A 34 6.05 3.79 0.05
CA ILE A 34 5.67 2.70 -0.84
C ILE A 34 6.48 1.47 -0.48
N CYS A 35 5.78 0.37 -0.21
CA CYS A 35 6.37 -0.95 -0.03
C CYS A 35 5.80 -1.87 -1.11
N SER A 36 6.60 -2.23 -2.11
CA SER A 36 6.13 -2.91 -3.31
C SER A 36 7.07 -4.02 -3.75
N ASN A 37 6.50 -5.06 -4.38
CA ASN A 37 7.30 -6.05 -5.12
C ASN A 37 7.86 -5.49 -6.43
N THR A 38 7.34 -4.34 -6.88
CA THR A 38 7.84 -3.61 -8.05
C THR A 38 9.11 -2.84 -7.68
N TRP A 39 10.06 -2.74 -8.60
CA TRP A 39 11.29 -1.98 -8.42
C TRP A 39 10.99 -0.52 -8.08
N SER A 40 11.72 0.02 -7.10
CA SER A 40 11.54 1.39 -6.62
C SER A 40 11.63 2.43 -7.73
N ALA A 41 12.54 2.24 -8.69
CA ALA A 41 12.69 3.14 -9.83
C ALA A 41 11.43 3.19 -10.71
N GLN A 42 10.78 2.03 -10.95
CA GLN A 42 9.53 1.97 -11.70
C GLN A 42 8.38 2.60 -10.91
N CYS A 43 8.24 2.29 -9.63
CA CYS A 43 7.24 2.92 -8.77
C CYS A 43 7.38 4.44 -8.82
N ARG A 44 8.58 4.97 -8.64
CA ARG A 44 8.85 6.40 -8.65
C ARG A 44 8.48 7.05 -9.99
N THR A 45 8.83 6.41 -11.10
CA THR A 45 8.49 6.90 -12.44
C THR A 45 6.97 7.06 -12.60
N VAL A 46 6.20 6.06 -12.21
CA VAL A 46 4.74 6.09 -12.28
C VAL A 46 4.16 7.17 -11.36
N LEU A 47 4.60 7.19 -10.11
CA LEU A 47 4.05 8.12 -9.12
C LEU A 47 4.43 9.57 -9.43
N THR A 48 5.60 9.81 -10.04
CA THR A 48 5.99 11.14 -10.55
C THR A 48 5.09 11.56 -11.72
N ARG A 49 4.83 10.65 -12.67
CA ARG A 49 3.88 10.91 -13.77
C ARG A 49 2.48 11.25 -13.25
N LEU A 50 2.03 10.55 -12.20
CA LEU A 50 0.74 10.79 -11.57
C LEU A 50 0.73 12.02 -10.65
N GLY A 51 1.88 12.65 -10.40
CA GLY A 51 2.00 13.85 -9.57
C GLY A 51 1.82 13.60 -8.08
N ILE A 52 2.15 12.40 -7.59
CA ILE A 52 1.99 12.02 -6.18
C ILE A 52 3.26 11.48 -5.52
N ASP A 53 4.39 11.43 -6.22
CA ASP A 53 5.68 10.95 -5.66
C ASP A 53 6.10 11.72 -4.40
N GLU A 54 5.83 13.03 -4.36
CA GLU A 54 6.21 13.90 -3.25
C GLU A 54 5.53 13.58 -1.90
N TYR A 55 4.45 12.80 -1.90
CA TYR A 55 3.76 12.40 -0.67
C TYR A 55 4.49 11.30 0.10
N PHE A 56 5.43 10.59 -0.54
CA PHE A 56 6.09 9.42 0.02
C PHE A 56 7.52 9.74 0.46
N ASP A 57 7.85 9.40 1.69
CA ASP A 57 9.15 9.66 2.29
C ASP A 57 10.25 8.77 1.69
N PHE A 58 9.91 7.53 1.34
CA PHE A 58 10.84 6.56 0.72
C PHE A 58 10.10 5.40 0.06
N TYR A 59 10.87 4.53 -0.61
CA TYR A 59 10.40 3.31 -1.26
C TYR A 59 11.11 2.10 -0.67
N VAL A 60 10.39 1.00 -0.49
CA VAL A 60 10.90 -0.30 -0.05
C VAL A 60 10.60 -1.34 -1.12
N GLU A 61 11.63 -2.06 -1.55
CA GLU A 61 11.48 -3.20 -2.45
C GLU A 61 11.23 -4.48 -1.65
N ALA A 62 10.00 -4.98 -1.72
CA ALA A 62 9.57 -6.15 -0.97
C ALA A 62 9.93 -7.45 -1.72
N GLN A 63 11.23 -7.71 -1.89
CA GLN A 63 11.76 -8.85 -2.63
C GLN A 63 12.73 -9.68 -1.79
N GLY A 64 12.94 -10.93 -2.17
CA GLY A 64 13.89 -11.82 -1.49
C GLY A 64 13.55 -12.01 -0.01
N ALA A 65 14.48 -11.71 0.88
CA ALA A 65 14.32 -11.82 2.32
C ALA A 65 13.24 -10.85 2.88
N LEU A 66 12.94 -9.77 2.14
CA LEU A 66 11.92 -8.77 2.49
C LEU A 66 10.59 -9.01 1.75
N HIS A 67 10.36 -10.18 1.19
CA HIS A 67 9.09 -10.51 0.55
C HIS A 67 7.92 -10.41 1.55
N LYS A 68 6.78 -9.89 1.10
CA LYS A 68 5.60 -9.61 1.95
C LYS A 68 4.89 -10.85 2.50
N SER A 69 5.35 -12.06 2.16
CA SER A 69 4.93 -13.30 2.83
C SER A 69 5.51 -13.45 4.23
N ARG A 70 6.44 -12.57 4.62
CA ARG A 70 7.11 -12.52 5.93
C ARG A 70 6.91 -11.15 6.57
N PRO A 71 6.77 -11.08 7.90
CA PRO A 71 6.50 -9.82 8.59
C PRO A 71 7.71 -8.86 8.62
N ASP A 72 8.92 -9.36 8.34
CA ASP A 72 10.17 -8.58 8.44
C ASP A 72 10.10 -7.24 7.69
N VAL A 73 9.58 -7.25 6.47
CA VAL A 73 9.48 -6.03 5.65
C VAL A 73 8.59 -4.97 6.30
N PHE A 74 7.49 -5.39 6.91
CA PHE A 74 6.56 -4.46 7.57
C PHE A 74 7.18 -3.84 8.83
N PHE A 75 7.86 -4.63 9.66
CA PHE A 75 8.56 -4.10 10.84
C PHE A 75 9.75 -3.20 10.48
N GLN A 76 10.54 -3.55 9.49
CA GLN A 76 11.63 -2.68 9.00
C GLN A 76 11.08 -1.36 8.45
N THR A 77 9.98 -1.42 7.70
CA THR A 77 9.31 -0.24 7.16
C THR A 77 8.76 0.65 8.29
N LEU A 78 8.10 0.06 9.28
CA LEU A 78 7.62 0.76 10.47
C LEU A 78 8.73 1.51 11.18
N THR A 79 9.85 0.82 11.45
CA THR A 79 11.03 1.44 12.08
C THR A 79 11.56 2.61 11.27
N ARG A 80 11.64 2.45 9.94
CA ARG A 80 12.11 3.51 9.04
C ARG A 80 11.16 4.71 8.97
N LEU A 81 9.86 4.49 9.17
CA LEU A 81 8.86 5.56 9.32
C LEU A 81 8.95 6.27 10.68
N GLY A 82 9.79 5.79 11.60
CA GLY A 82 9.93 6.32 12.94
C GLY A 82 8.95 5.75 13.96
N GLY A 83 8.21 4.70 13.59
CA GLY A 83 7.25 4.03 14.47
C GLY A 83 7.82 2.83 15.22
N THR A 84 7.14 2.43 16.28
CA THR A 84 7.46 1.25 17.09
C THR A 84 6.28 0.35 17.36
N ASP A 85 5.07 0.85 17.15
CA ASP A 85 3.82 0.14 17.44
C ASP A 85 3.09 -0.18 16.12
N PRO A 86 2.99 -1.46 15.72
CA PRO A 86 2.32 -1.84 14.48
C PRO A 86 0.83 -1.47 14.45
N ASP A 87 0.14 -1.44 15.60
CA ASP A 87 -1.27 -1.04 15.68
C ASP A 87 -1.50 0.44 15.28
N ARG A 88 -0.45 1.25 15.30
CA ARG A 88 -0.46 2.65 14.85
C ARG A 88 0.03 2.83 13.42
N CYS A 89 0.26 1.75 12.71
CA CYS A 89 0.70 1.76 11.32
C CYS A 89 -0.34 1.09 10.43
N VAL A 90 -0.77 1.81 9.41
CA VAL A 90 -1.75 1.30 8.44
C VAL A 90 -1.02 0.72 7.24
N VAL A 91 -1.37 -0.52 6.89
CA VAL A 91 -0.93 -1.20 5.68
C VAL A 91 -2.10 -1.26 4.71
N CYS A 92 -1.94 -0.66 3.54
CA CYS A 92 -2.92 -0.68 2.46
C CYS A 92 -2.51 -1.73 1.43
N GLU A 93 -3.35 -2.73 1.21
CA GLU A 93 -3.04 -3.88 0.36
C GLU A 93 -4.23 -4.36 -0.47
N ASP A 94 -3.93 -4.84 -1.68
CA ASP A 94 -4.85 -5.53 -2.56
C ASP A 94 -4.56 -7.04 -2.63
N SER A 95 -3.39 -7.48 -2.18
CA SER A 95 -2.96 -8.87 -2.18
C SER A 95 -3.26 -9.57 -0.86
N LEU A 96 -4.00 -10.68 -0.91
CA LEU A 96 -4.40 -11.44 0.28
C LEU A 96 -3.20 -11.89 1.14
N TYR A 97 -2.14 -12.44 0.51
CA TYR A 97 -1.00 -12.96 1.27
C TYR A 97 -0.28 -11.83 2.05
N ALA A 98 -0.14 -10.66 1.45
CA ALA A 98 0.50 -9.51 2.09
C ALA A 98 -0.37 -8.90 3.18
N ALA A 99 -1.67 -8.75 2.93
CA ALA A 99 -2.65 -8.30 3.92
C ALA A 99 -2.71 -9.23 5.14
N ARG A 100 -2.74 -10.53 4.91
CA ARG A 100 -2.72 -11.54 5.99
C ARG A 100 -1.45 -11.46 6.82
N THR A 101 -0.28 -11.35 6.18
CA THR A 101 1.00 -11.20 6.88
C THR A 101 1.02 -9.95 7.77
N ALA A 102 0.54 -8.82 7.25
CA ALA A 102 0.46 -7.58 8.02
C ALA A 102 -0.54 -7.68 9.18
N HIS A 103 -1.73 -8.23 8.93
CA HIS A 103 -2.75 -8.47 9.96
C HIS A 103 -2.23 -9.35 11.10
N ASP A 104 -1.62 -10.49 10.77
CA ASP A 104 -1.09 -11.44 11.76
C ASP A 104 0.09 -10.85 12.55
N ALA A 105 0.79 -9.87 12.00
CA ALA A 105 1.86 -9.12 12.65
C ALA A 105 1.36 -7.94 13.51
N GLY A 106 0.04 -7.70 13.57
CA GLY A 106 -0.58 -6.68 14.40
C GLY A 106 -0.74 -5.30 13.77
N PHE A 107 -0.51 -5.17 12.46
CA PHE A 107 -0.75 -3.93 11.73
C PHE A 107 -2.24 -3.71 11.48
N HIS A 108 -2.63 -2.45 11.41
CA HIS A 108 -3.96 -2.07 10.92
C HIS A 108 -3.99 -2.22 9.39
N VAL A 109 -4.95 -2.98 8.86
CA VAL A 109 -5.01 -3.30 7.43
C VAL A 109 -6.22 -2.67 6.77
N ILE A 110 -5.99 -1.95 5.68
CA ILE A 110 -7.02 -1.52 4.75
C ILE A 110 -6.86 -2.32 3.46
N GLY A 111 -7.81 -3.22 3.20
CA GLY A 111 -7.91 -3.94 1.94
C GLY A 111 -8.57 -3.09 0.88
N ILE A 112 -8.04 -3.12 -0.34
CA ILE A 112 -8.61 -2.41 -1.49
C ILE A 112 -8.93 -3.39 -2.61
N ALA A 113 -10.12 -3.27 -3.20
CA ALA A 113 -10.53 -4.10 -4.31
C ALA A 113 -9.63 -3.87 -5.54
N ASP A 114 -9.19 -4.95 -6.13
CA ASP A 114 -8.48 -4.94 -7.40
C ASP A 114 -8.93 -6.09 -8.28
N ALA A 115 -9.05 -5.85 -9.59
CA ALA A 115 -9.50 -6.86 -10.55
C ALA A 115 -8.59 -8.10 -10.56
N ALA A 116 -7.28 -7.92 -10.34
CA ALA A 116 -6.32 -9.01 -10.29
C ALA A 116 -6.48 -9.93 -9.07
N SER A 117 -7.08 -9.42 -7.99
CA SER A 117 -7.26 -10.13 -6.71
C SER A 117 -8.73 -10.47 -6.41
N LYS A 118 -9.61 -10.37 -7.40
CA LYS A 118 -11.06 -10.52 -7.20
C LYS A 118 -11.47 -11.85 -6.59
N SER A 119 -10.80 -12.94 -6.93
CA SER A 119 -11.08 -14.27 -6.36
C SER A 119 -10.75 -14.37 -4.86
N ASP A 120 -9.82 -13.54 -4.38
CA ASP A 120 -9.37 -13.53 -2.99
C ASP A 120 -10.15 -12.53 -2.13
N GLU A 121 -11.03 -11.73 -2.72
CA GLU A 121 -11.77 -10.66 -2.04
C GLU A 121 -12.48 -11.11 -0.76
N PRO A 122 -13.21 -12.24 -0.70
CA PRO A 122 -13.84 -12.68 0.55
C PRO A 122 -12.84 -12.88 1.68
N ALA A 123 -11.71 -13.52 1.42
CA ALA A 123 -10.66 -13.74 2.42
C ALA A 123 -9.90 -12.45 2.75
N LEU A 124 -9.71 -11.55 1.79
CA LEU A 124 -9.09 -10.24 2.01
C LEU A 124 -9.96 -9.37 2.94
N ARG A 125 -11.28 -9.44 2.80
CA ARG A 125 -12.22 -8.76 3.70
C ARG A 125 -12.09 -9.24 5.16
N GLU A 126 -11.85 -10.53 5.37
CA GLU A 126 -11.73 -11.12 6.71
C GLU A 126 -10.47 -10.64 7.46
N VAL A 127 -9.39 -10.35 6.76
CA VAL A 127 -8.12 -9.90 7.36
C VAL A 127 -7.92 -8.38 7.32
N SER A 128 -8.92 -7.65 6.85
CA SER A 128 -8.88 -6.19 6.75
C SER A 128 -9.76 -5.54 7.82
N ASP A 129 -9.27 -4.50 8.46
CA ASP A 129 -10.07 -3.67 9.38
C ASP A 129 -11.10 -2.85 8.63
N GLN A 130 -10.75 -2.46 7.39
CA GLN A 130 -11.67 -1.92 6.39
C GLN A 130 -11.37 -2.54 5.04
N PHE A 131 -12.41 -2.77 4.24
CA PHE A 131 -12.26 -3.16 2.83
C PHE A 131 -13.00 -2.15 1.95
N LEU A 132 -12.30 -1.59 0.97
CA LEU A 132 -12.80 -0.52 0.12
C LEU A 132 -12.83 -0.95 -1.34
N THR A 133 -13.83 -0.50 -2.09
CA THR A 133 -13.84 -0.59 -3.56
C THR A 133 -13.11 0.60 -4.19
N ASP A 134 -13.17 1.75 -3.54
CA ASP A 134 -12.33 2.91 -3.83
C ASP A 134 -12.08 3.73 -2.55
N TRP A 135 -11.14 4.68 -2.61
CA TRP A 135 -10.70 5.42 -1.43
C TRP A 135 -11.69 6.49 -0.94
N THR A 136 -12.76 6.78 -1.70
CA THR A 136 -13.81 7.69 -1.25
C THR A 136 -14.68 7.07 -0.15
N GLU A 137 -14.63 5.74 0.00
CA GLU A 137 -15.38 4.98 1.00
C GLU A 137 -14.68 4.91 2.37
N LEU A 138 -13.45 5.45 2.50
CA LEU A 138 -12.67 5.34 3.73
C LEU A 138 -13.40 5.95 4.93
N ASP A 139 -13.60 5.13 5.97
CA ASP A 139 -14.09 5.58 7.26
C ASP A 139 -12.90 6.04 8.12
N TRP A 140 -12.76 7.35 8.26
CA TRP A 140 -11.68 7.97 9.03
C TRP A 140 -11.72 7.69 10.53
N ASN A 141 -12.87 7.27 11.06
CA ASN A 141 -13.01 6.92 12.48
C ASN A 141 -12.43 5.54 12.80
N LYS A 142 -12.08 4.78 11.76
CA LYS A 142 -11.51 3.43 11.87
C LYS A 142 -10.04 3.36 11.42
N VAL A 143 -9.39 4.50 11.33
CA VAL A 143 -7.98 4.58 10.92
C VAL A 143 -7.11 4.96 12.10
#